data_c14d1aa75e3551873d32a6cb3fd7c40e
#
_entry.id   c14d1aa75e3551873d32a6cb3fd7c40e
#
_cell.length_a   1.000
_cell.length_b   1.000
_cell.length_c   1.000
_cell.angle_alpha   90.00
_cell.angle_beta   90.00
_cell.angle_gamma   90.00
#
_symmetry.space_group_name_H-M   'P 1'
#
loop_
_entity.id
_entity.type
_entity.pdbx_description
1 polymer ?
#
loop_
_entity_poly.entity_id
_entity_poly.type
_entity_poly.pdbx_seq_one_letter_code
_entity_poly.pdbx_strand_id
1 'polypeptide(L)'
;MTINAPSSKRSLAFIDAVGLIVGTVIGAGIFETPAIVAANASSNAAVILVWLAGGAISLVGALCYAELATTYPHIGGNYYYLKRAFGQRVAFLFAWARMTVIQTGSIALLAFVFGDYASRMFSFGTFSAPIYAAGAIASFTTLNIFGLQQGKRTQNLLTAATVLGLLVVIAIGLMFASPT
;
A
#
# COMPACT_ATOMS: atom_id res chain seq x y z
N MET A 1 42.56 -0.09 -17.16
CA MET A 1 42.12 -0.66 -15.88
C MET A 1 40.60 -0.72 -15.91
N THR A 2 40.04 -1.82 -16.41
CA THR A 2 38.58 -2.01 -16.57
C THR A 2 38.02 -2.44 -15.21
N ILE A 3 37.32 -1.52 -14.57
CA ILE A 3 36.58 -1.82 -13.32
C ILE A 3 35.38 -2.69 -13.72
N ASN A 4 35.49 -3.99 -13.52
CA ASN A 4 34.34 -4.89 -13.55
C ASN A 4 33.37 -4.50 -12.43
N ALA A 5 32.32 -3.75 -12.75
CA ALA A 5 31.20 -3.54 -11.85
C ALA A 5 30.60 -4.90 -11.53
N PRO A 6 30.41 -5.27 -10.24
CA PRO A 6 29.79 -6.53 -9.88
C PRO A 6 28.36 -6.53 -10.47
N SER A 7 28.07 -7.54 -11.29
CA SER A 7 26.74 -7.77 -11.80
C SER A 7 25.78 -7.87 -10.61
N SER A 8 24.96 -6.85 -10.41
CA SER A 8 23.88 -6.87 -9.44
C SER A 8 22.99 -8.06 -9.78
N LYS A 9 23.16 -9.17 -9.04
CA LYS A 9 22.23 -10.30 -9.13
C LYS A 9 20.84 -9.72 -8.87
N ARG A 10 19.93 -9.86 -9.82
CA ARG A 10 18.53 -9.48 -9.65
C ARG A 10 18.02 -10.18 -8.39
N SER A 11 17.95 -9.46 -7.28
CA SER A 11 17.55 -10.00 -5.98
C SER A 11 16.04 -10.24 -5.88
N LEU A 12 15.26 -9.73 -6.85
CA LEU A 12 13.82 -9.85 -6.92
C LEU A 12 13.42 -10.52 -8.24
N ALA A 13 12.67 -11.62 -8.14
CA ALA A 13 12.01 -12.24 -9.29
C ALA A 13 10.79 -11.39 -9.70
N PHE A 14 10.30 -11.54 -10.94
CA PHE A 14 9.10 -10.86 -11.43
C PHE A 14 7.89 -11.09 -10.50
N ILE A 15 7.71 -12.32 -10.04
CA ILE A 15 6.62 -12.70 -9.13
C ILE A 15 6.71 -11.95 -7.78
N ASP A 16 7.93 -11.69 -7.29
CA ASP A 16 8.15 -10.92 -6.08
C ASP A 16 7.76 -9.45 -6.26
N ALA A 17 8.08 -8.87 -7.42
CA ALA A 17 7.69 -7.50 -7.75
C ALA A 17 6.17 -7.38 -7.85
N VAL A 18 5.49 -8.34 -8.50
CA VAL A 18 4.02 -8.39 -8.56
C VAL A 18 3.43 -8.53 -7.16
N GLY A 19 3.95 -9.43 -6.33
CA GLY A 19 3.50 -9.62 -4.94
C GLY A 19 3.65 -8.35 -4.09
N LEU A 20 4.76 -7.63 -4.25
CA LEU A 20 4.99 -6.34 -3.58
C LEU A 20 3.99 -5.27 -4.02
N ILE A 21 3.73 -5.17 -5.33
CA ILE A 21 2.76 -4.20 -5.89
C ILE A 21 1.35 -4.53 -5.40
N VAL A 22 0.92 -5.79 -5.53
CA VAL A 22 -0.40 -6.24 -5.08
C VAL A 22 -0.57 -6.00 -3.58
N GLY A 23 0.42 -6.37 -2.75
CA GLY A 23 0.38 -6.17 -1.30
C GLY A 23 0.40 -4.70 -0.88
N THR A 24 0.93 -3.80 -1.72
CA THR A 24 0.90 -2.35 -1.45
C THR A 24 -0.43 -1.72 -1.86
N VAL A 25 -1.04 -2.21 -2.94
CA VAL A 25 -2.32 -1.72 -3.47
C VAL A 25 -3.51 -2.26 -2.66
N ILE A 26 -3.49 -3.56 -2.34
CA ILE A 26 -4.51 -4.20 -1.50
C ILE A 26 -4.17 -3.93 -0.03
N GLY A 27 -4.51 -2.72 0.43
CA GLY A 27 -4.34 -2.30 1.82
C GLY A 27 -5.65 -2.32 2.62
N ALA A 28 -5.62 -1.75 3.82
CA ALA A 28 -6.79 -1.66 4.71
C ALA A 28 -8.00 -0.97 4.04
N GLY A 29 -7.74 -0.02 3.14
CA GLY A 29 -8.79 0.72 2.43
C GLY A 29 -9.76 -0.15 1.63
N ILE A 30 -9.33 -1.32 1.10
CA ILE A 30 -10.23 -2.19 0.34
C ILE A 30 -11.35 -2.78 1.22
N PHE A 31 -11.13 -2.89 2.52
CA PHE A 31 -12.13 -3.41 3.46
C PHE A 31 -13.06 -2.32 4.00
N GLU A 32 -12.60 -1.08 4.08
CA GLU A 32 -13.38 0.04 4.64
C GLU A 32 -14.05 0.89 3.57
N THR A 33 -13.32 1.22 2.48
CA THR A 33 -13.81 2.16 1.46
C THR A 33 -15.10 1.71 0.77
N PRO A 34 -15.33 0.43 0.42
CA PRO A 34 -16.59 0.02 -0.20
C PRO A 34 -17.81 0.33 0.66
N ALA A 35 -17.73 0.07 1.97
CA ALA A 35 -18.81 0.36 2.90
C ALA A 35 -19.06 1.87 3.03
N ILE A 36 -18.01 2.68 3.11
CA ILE A 36 -18.11 4.14 3.19
C ILE A 36 -18.71 4.71 1.90
N VAL A 37 -18.27 4.25 0.73
CA VAL A 37 -18.82 4.70 -0.55
C VAL A 37 -20.29 4.31 -0.68
N ALA A 38 -20.66 3.08 -0.31
CA ALA A 38 -22.04 2.62 -0.35
C ALA A 38 -22.94 3.42 0.61
N ALA A 39 -22.44 3.76 1.80
CA ALA A 39 -23.21 4.55 2.78
C ALA A 39 -23.44 6.01 2.35
N ASN A 40 -22.57 6.56 1.50
CA ASN A 40 -22.65 7.97 1.05
C ASN A 40 -23.18 8.11 -0.39
N ALA A 41 -23.38 7.02 -1.11
CA ALA A 41 -23.91 7.06 -2.47
C ALA A 41 -25.45 7.10 -2.48
N SER A 42 -26.01 7.87 -3.40
CA SER A 42 -27.46 8.02 -3.56
C SER A 42 -28.13 6.79 -4.19
N SER A 43 -27.38 5.90 -4.85
CA SER A 43 -27.88 4.71 -5.50
C SER A 43 -26.78 3.69 -5.78
N ASN A 44 -27.13 2.42 -6.03
CA ASN A 44 -26.18 1.38 -6.43
C ASN A 44 -25.44 1.73 -7.74
N ALA A 45 -26.10 2.40 -8.67
CA ALA A 45 -25.48 2.88 -9.89
C ALA A 45 -24.40 3.94 -9.61
N ALA A 46 -24.63 4.84 -8.66
CA ALA A 46 -23.65 5.83 -8.23
C ALA A 46 -22.41 5.18 -7.64
N VAL A 47 -22.56 4.13 -6.82
CA VAL A 47 -21.43 3.35 -6.29
C VAL A 47 -20.56 2.80 -7.42
N ILE A 48 -21.17 2.13 -8.40
CA ILE A 48 -20.47 1.54 -9.54
C ILE A 48 -19.76 2.62 -10.35
N LEU A 49 -20.43 3.75 -10.65
CA LEU A 49 -19.85 4.84 -11.42
C LEU A 49 -18.64 5.47 -10.73
N VAL A 50 -18.68 5.66 -9.40
CA VAL A 50 -17.55 6.19 -8.64
C VAL A 50 -16.36 5.23 -8.71
N TRP A 51 -16.59 3.91 -8.59
CA TRP A 51 -15.51 2.92 -8.71
C TRP A 51 -14.94 2.86 -10.14
N LEU A 52 -15.76 2.91 -11.18
CA LEU A 52 -15.31 2.95 -12.57
C LEU A 52 -14.51 4.22 -12.86
N ALA A 53 -15.00 5.38 -12.41
CA ALA A 53 -14.30 6.66 -12.58
C ALA A 53 -12.94 6.66 -11.84
N GLY A 54 -12.90 6.20 -10.59
CA GLY A 54 -11.67 6.06 -9.83
C GLY A 54 -10.67 5.11 -10.49
N GLY A 55 -11.16 3.97 -11.00
CA GLY A 55 -10.36 3.01 -11.77
C GLY A 55 -9.78 3.61 -13.05
N ALA A 56 -10.59 4.34 -13.82
CA ALA A 56 -10.15 5.01 -15.05
C ALA A 56 -9.07 6.07 -14.77
N ILE A 57 -9.27 6.92 -13.76
CA ILE A 57 -8.28 7.93 -13.34
C ILE A 57 -6.97 7.27 -12.90
N SER A 58 -7.06 6.20 -12.11
CA SER A 58 -5.90 5.44 -11.64
C SER A 58 -5.13 4.80 -12.80
N LEU A 59 -5.85 4.27 -13.81
CA LEU A 59 -5.25 3.68 -15.00
C LEU A 59 -4.47 4.73 -15.81
N VAL A 60 -5.06 5.91 -16.04
CA VAL A 60 -4.37 7.02 -16.71
C VAL A 60 -3.11 7.42 -15.94
N GLY A 61 -3.20 7.56 -14.61
CA GLY A 61 -2.03 7.84 -13.77
C GLY A 61 -0.94 6.77 -13.89
N ALA A 62 -1.33 5.49 -13.89
CA ALA A 62 -0.39 4.39 -14.04
C ALA A 62 0.33 4.40 -15.39
N LEU A 63 -0.39 4.69 -16.48
CA LEU A 63 0.19 4.83 -17.83
C LEU A 63 1.18 5.98 -17.91
N CYS A 64 0.85 7.15 -17.34
CA CYS A 64 1.78 8.28 -17.27
C CYS A 64 3.06 7.93 -16.48
N TYR A 65 2.93 7.22 -15.36
CA TYR A 65 4.11 6.76 -14.60
C TYR A 65 4.91 5.70 -15.34
N ALA A 66 4.28 4.81 -16.07
CA ALA A 66 4.96 3.81 -16.89
C ALA A 66 5.79 4.48 -18.00
N GLU A 67 5.25 5.50 -18.66
CA GLU A 67 5.98 6.27 -19.66
C GLU A 67 7.16 7.04 -19.06
N LEU A 68 6.97 7.70 -17.91
CA LEU A 68 8.04 8.38 -17.20
C LEU A 68 9.15 7.41 -16.79
N ALA A 69 8.81 6.23 -16.31
CA ALA A 69 9.77 5.23 -15.86
C ALA A 69 10.56 4.62 -17.02
N THR A 70 9.96 4.47 -18.19
CA THR A 70 10.62 3.94 -19.40
C THR A 70 11.46 5.00 -20.09
N THR A 71 10.98 6.25 -20.15
CA THR A 71 11.69 7.36 -20.80
C THR A 71 12.85 7.88 -19.95
N TYR A 72 12.69 7.88 -18.63
CA TYR A 72 13.71 8.39 -17.69
C TYR A 72 14.03 7.38 -16.60
N PRO A 73 14.66 6.24 -16.91
CA PRO A 73 14.99 5.21 -15.95
C PRO A 73 16.07 5.73 -14.98
N HIS A 74 15.66 6.12 -13.79
CA HIS A 74 16.57 6.66 -12.77
C HIS A 74 16.16 6.16 -11.37
N ILE A 75 17.17 5.80 -10.56
CA ILE A 75 16.97 5.26 -9.21
C ILE A 75 16.20 6.24 -8.30
N GLY A 76 16.31 7.54 -8.55
CA GLY A 76 15.63 8.60 -7.78
C GLY A 76 14.11 8.66 -7.99
N GLY A 77 13.53 7.95 -8.97
CA GLY A 77 12.09 7.88 -9.21
C GLY A 77 11.40 9.26 -9.19
N ASN A 78 10.37 9.41 -8.36
CA ASN A 78 9.58 10.65 -8.25
C ASN A 78 10.41 11.90 -7.96
N TYR A 79 11.45 11.78 -7.14
CA TYR A 79 12.37 12.89 -6.88
C TYR A 79 13.05 13.38 -8.16
N TYR A 80 13.53 12.44 -8.97
CA TYR A 80 14.21 12.75 -10.23
C TYR A 80 13.26 13.39 -11.23
N TYR A 81 12.03 12.87 -11.36
CA TYR A 81 11.02 13.41 -12.28
C TYR A 81 10.61 14.84 -11.89
N LEU A 82 10.38 15.09 -10.60
CA LEU A 82 10.07 16.42 -10.10
C LEU A 82 11.24 17.39 -10.24
N LYS A 83 12.48 16.93 -10.01
CA LYS A 83 13.67 17.75 -10.22
C LYS A 83 13.81 18.18 -11.67
N ARG A 84 13.51 17.28 -12.61
CA ARG A 84 13.58 17.56 -14.04
C ARG A 84 12.48 18.50 -14.52
N ALA A 85 11.26 18.34 -14.01
CA ALA A 85 10.11 19.15 -14.42
C ALA A 85 10.05 20.52 -13.75
N PHE A 86 10.33 20.59 -12.44
CA PHE A 86 10.08 21.78 -11.60
C PHE A 86 11.34 22.31 -10.88
N GLY A 87 12.49 21.66 -11.09
CA GLY A 87 13.74 22.08 -10.47
C GLY A 87 13.98 21.51 -9.08
N GLN A 88 15.16 21.81 -8.53
CA GLN A 88 15.66 21.18 -7.31
C GLN A 88 14.88 21.57 -6.05
N ARG A 89 14.34 22.78 -5.97
CA ARG A 89 13.61 23.26 -4.80
C ARG A 89 12.32 22.45 -4.58
N VAL A 90 11.54 22.25 -5.64
CA VAL A 90 10.29 21.47 -5.58
C VAL A 90 10.57 19.99 -5.28
N ALA A 91 11.60 19.42 -5.91
CA ALA A 91 12.00 18.05 -5.65
C ALA A 91 12.44 17.85 -4.18
N PHE A 92 13.18 18.80 -3.62
CA PHE A 92 13.59 18.75 -2.21
C PHE A 92 12.39 18.84 -1.25
N LEU A 93 11.47 19.79 -1.49
CA LEU A 93 10.25 19.90 -0.67
C LEU A 93 9.41 18.63 -0.71
N PHE A 94 9.26 18.03 -1.90
CA PHE A 94 8.57 16.74 -2.04
C PHE A 94 9.26 15.63 -1.26
N ALA A 95 10.59 15.50 -1.38
CA ALA A 95 11.35 14.48 -0.66
C ALA A 95 11.24 14.65 0.85
N TRP A 96 11.34 15.90 1.32
CA TRP A 96 11.18 16.25 2.72
C TRP A 96 9.77 15.91 3.24
N ALA A 97 8.73 16.38 2.55
CA ALA A 97 7.34 16.10 2.90
C ALA A 97 7.03 14.60 2.88
N ARG A 98 7.55 13.87 1.88
CA ARG A 98 7.38 12.42 1.78
C ARG A 98 8.01 11.69 2.96
N MET A 99 9.20 12.09 3.37
CA MET A 99 9.95 11.43 4.44
C MET A 99 9.39 11.75 5.82
N THR A 100 9.02 13.02 6.08
CA THR A 100 8.61 13.48 7.41
C THR A 100 7.11 13.37 7.67
N VAL A 101 6.27 13.55 6.66
CA VAL A 101 4.81 13.63 6.83
C VAL A 101 4.09 12.45 6.17
N ILE A 102 4.31 12.24 4.87
CA ILE A 102 3.50 11.27 4.11
C ILE A 102 3.79 9.84 4.56
N GLN A 103 5.07 9.46 4.61
CA GLN A 103 5.44 8.09 4.93
C GLN A 103 5.19 7.75 6.40
N THR A 104 5.59 8.65 7.31
CA THR A 104 5.38 8.44 8.75
C THR A 104 3.91 8.49 9.13
N GLY A 105 3.15 9.42 8.53
CA GLY A 105 1.70 9.51 8.72
C GLY A 105 0.96 8.25 8.24
N SER A 106 1.34 7.72 7.06
CA SER A 106 0.76 6.48 6.53
C SER A 106 1.05 5.28 7.43
N ILE A 107 2.28 5.16 7.95
CA ILE A 107 2.64 4.08 8.88
C ILE A 107 1.82 4.19 10.17
N ALA A 108 1.73 5.39 10.74
CA ALA A 108 0.96 5.62 11.96
C ALA A 108 -0.53 5.31 11.75
N LEU A 109 -1.13 5.79 10.64
CA LEU A 109 -2.52 5.52 10.29
C LEU A 109 -2.81 4.01 10.24
N LEU A 110 -2.01 3.27 9.48
CA LEU A 110 -2.20 1.82 9.34
C LEU A 110 -1.99 1.07 10.66
N ALA A 111 -1.03 1.53 11.49
CA ALA A 111 -0.80 0.94 12.79
C ALA A 111 -1.99 1.17 13.74
N PHE A 112 -2.62 2.35 13.71
CA PHE A 112 -3.82 2.63 14.48
C PHE A 112 -5.03 1.84 13.98
N VAL A 113 -5.23 1.73 12.66
CA VAL A 113 -6.28 0.86 12.10
C VAL A 113 -6.11 -0.58 12.59
N PHE A 114 -4.89 -1.12 12.56
CA PHE A 114 -4.60 -2.43 13.13
C PHE A 114 -4.91 -2.49 14.64
N GLY A 115 -4.51 -1.45 15.38
CA GLY A 115 -4.77 -1.33 16.81
C GLY A 115 -6.25 -1.33 17.16
N ASP A 116 -7.08 -0.64 16.38
CA ASP A 116 -8.53 -0.59 16.55
C ASP A 116 -9.18 -1.96 16.32
N TYR A 117 -8.78 -2.68 15.28
CA TYR A 117 -9.28 -4.05 15.04
C TYR A 117 -8.81 -5.02 16.14
N ALA A 118 -7.54 -4.96 16.53
CA ALA A 118 -7.00 -5.81 17.59
C ALA A 118 -7.65 -5.55 18.95
N SER A 119 -7.94 -4.30 19.28
CA SER A 119 -8.58 -3.91 20.54
C SER A 119 -10.04 -4.41 20.66
N ARG A 120 -10.71 -4.66 19.53
CA ARG A 120 -12.05 -5.28 19.52
C ARG A 120 -12.00 -6.77 19.87
N MET A 121 -10.87 -7.44 19.60
CA MET A 121 -10.68 -8.85 19.98
C MET A 121 -10.24 -8.99 21.43
N PHE A 122 -9.25 -8.21 21.84
CA PHE A 122 -8.70 -8.21 23.20
C PHE A 122 -8.48 -6.77 23.66
N SER A 123 -9.30 -6.31 24.62
CA SER A 123 -9.21 -4.95 25.16
C SER A 123 -8.39 -4.94 26.47
N PHE A 124 -7.39 -4.06 26.53
CA PHE A 124 -6.64 -3.75 27.75
C PHE A 124 -7.10 -2.43 28.40
N GLY A 125 -8.29 -1.95 28.04
CA GLY A 125 -8.82 -0.67 28.49
C GLY A 125 -8.68 0.44 27.44
N THR A 126 -8.73 1.68 27.87
CA THR A 126 -8.82 2.89 27.00
C THR A 126 -7.64 3.07 26.05
N PHE A 127 -6.46 2.53 26.39
CA PHE A 127 -5.23 2.67 25.63
C PHE A 127 -4.89 1.44 24.76
N SER A 128 -5.83 0.52 24.57
CA SER A 128 -5.59 -0.71 23.81
C SER A 128 -5.08 -0.43 22.38
N ALA A 129 -5.77 0.41 21.62
CA ALA A 129 -5.41 0.71 20.24
C ALA A 129 -3.99 1.31 20.10
N PRO A 130 -3.59 2.35 20.88
CA PRO A 130 -2.22 2.85 20.88
C PRO A 130 -1.16 1.80 21.24
N ILE A 131 -1.44 0.91 22.21
CA ILE A 131 -0.50 -0.15 22.61
C ILE A 131 -0.29 -1.13 21.45
N TYR A 132 -1.35 -1.59 20.82
CA TYR A 132 -1.25 -2.48 19.65
C TYR A 132 -0.55 -1.80 18.47
N ALA A 133 -0.85 -0.52 18.21
CA ALA A 133 -0.20 0.27 17.15
C ALA A 133 1.31 0.38 17.39
N ALA A 134 1.72 0.74 18.59
CA ALA A 134 3.14 0.83 18.98
C ALA A 134 3.83 -0.53 18.87
N GLY A 135 3.18 -1.60 19.33
CA GLY A 135 3.68 -2.97 19.23
C GLY A 135 3.87 -3.42 17.78
N ALA A 136 2.93 -3.10 16.89
CA ALA A 136 3.02 -3.40 15.47
C ALA A 136 4.21 -2.65 14.82
N ILE A 137 4.33 -1.34 15.07
CA ILE A 137 5.45 -0.54 14.56
C ILE A 137 6.79 -1.11 15.04
N ALA A 138 6.93 -1.40 16.32
CA ALA A 138 8.16 -1.95 16.90
C ALA A 138 8.49 -3.32 16.28
N SER A 139 7.50 -4.20 16.13
CA SER A 139 7.67 -5.55 15.56
C SER A 139 8.13 -5.50 14.10
N PHE A 140 7.43 -4.71 13.26
CA PHE A 140 7.80 -4.60 11.85
C PHE A 140 9.12 -3.86 11.65
N THR A 141 9.43 -2.87 12.48
CA THR A 141 10.74 -2.20 12.45
C THR A 141 11.86 -3.18 12.79
N THR A 142 11.69 -3.98 13.83
CA THR A 142 12.64 -5.02 14.23
C THR A 142 12.83 -6.06 13.13
N LEU A 143 11.75 -6.55 12.52
CA LEU A 143 11.82 -7.48 11.38
C LEU A 143 12.60 -6.89 10.19
N ASN A 144 12.42 -5.59 9.90
CA ASN A 144 13.16 -4.93 8.83
C ASN A 144 14.65 -4.77 9.13
N ILE A 145 15.03 -4.59 10.41
CA ILE A 145 16.44 -4.55 10.83
C ILE A 145 17.14 -5.89 10.60
N PHE A 146 16.43 -7.01 10.79
CA PHE A 146 16.97 -8.36 10.53
C PHE A 146 17.20 -8.69 9.04
N GLY A 147 16.75 -7.82 8.12
CA GLY A 147 17.13 -7.84 6.72
C GLY A 147 15.97 -8.05 5.74
N LEU A 148 16.23 -7.67 4.50
CA LEU A 148 15.29 -7.65 3.36
C LEU A 148 14.58 -8.99 3.11
N GLN A 149 15.24 -10.12 3.36
CA GLN A 149 14.63 -11.44 3.13
C GLN A 149 13.52 -11.75 4.13
N GLN A 150 13.67 -11.34 5.38
CA GLN A 150 12.64 -11.51 6.42
C GLN A 150 11.43 -10.63 6.11
N GLY A 151 11.67 -9.35 5.79
CA GLY A 151 10.60 -8.41 5.40
C GLY A 151 9.80 -8.91 4.19
N LYS A 152 10.49 -9.43 3.15
CA LYS A 152 9.87 -10.01 1.96
C LYS A 152 8.97 -11.21 2.28
N ARG A 153 9.45 -12.15 3.09
CA ARG A 153 8.66 -13.34 3.48
C ARG A 153 7.41 -12.93 4.27
N THR A 154 7.56 -12.02 5.22
CA THR A 154 6.44 -11.50 6.01
C THR A 154 5.43 -10.79 5.11
N GLN A 155 5.88 -9.95 4.19
CA GLN A 155 5.00 -9.26 3.25
C GLN A 155 4.25 -10.23 2.35
N ASN A 156 4.91 -11.22 1.76
CA ASN A 156 4.26 -12.22 0.91
C ASN A 156 3.21 -13.02 1.68
N LEU A 157 3.50 -13.39 2.94
CA LEU A 157 2.55 -14.09 3.80
C LEU A 157 1.31 -13.23 4.09
N LEU A 158 1.52 -11.96 4.46
CA LEU A 158 0.44 -11.02 4.73
C LEU A 158 -0.39 -10.74 3.47
N THR A 159 0.26 -10.57 2.32
CA THR A 159 -0.44 -10.39 1.03
C THR A 159 -1.29 -11.61 0.69
N ALA A 160 -0.76 -12.82 0.86
CA ALA A 160 -1.52 -14.05 0.63
C ALA A 160 -2.73 -14.15 1.58
N ALA A 161 -2.54 -13.84 2.86
CA ALA A 161 -3.63 -13.83 3.85
C ALA A 161 -4.71 -12.80 3.49
N THR A 162 -4.33 -11.60 3.04
CA THR A 162 -5.26 -10.54 2.63
C THR A 162 -6.07 -10.95 1.39
N VAL A 163 -5.40 -11.53 0.38
CA VAL A 163 -6.07 -12.01 -0.84
C VAL A 163 -7.04 -13.15 -0.52
N LEU A 164 -6.62 -14.10 0.31
CA LEU A 164 -7.51 -15.17 0.77
C LEU A 164 -8.72 -14.63 1.54
N GLY A 165 -8.51 -13.67 2.44
CA GLY A 165 -9.58 -13.00 3.17
C GLY A 165 -10.59 -12.33 2.24
N LEU A 166 -10.13 -11.62 1.21
CA LEU A 166 -11.01 -11.02 0.20
C LEU A 166 -11.80 -12.07 -0.58
N LEU A 167 -11.16 -13.16 -1.00
CA LEU A 167 -11.85 -14.25 -1.72
C LEU A 167 -12.94 -14.88 -0.85
N VAL A 168 -12.68 -15.08 0.44
CA VAL A 168 -13.68 -15.59 1.39
C VAL A 168 -14.86 -14.62 1.52
N VAL A 169 -14.59 -13.32 1.67
CA VAL A 169 -15.66 -12.30 1.75
C VAL A 169 -16.49 -12.27 0.48
N ILE A 170 -15.85 -12.34 -0.70
CA ILE A 170 -16.55 -12.38 -1.99
C ILE A 170 -17.42 -13.66 -2.09
N ALA A 171 -16.86 -14.81 -1.75
CA ALA A 171 -17.57 -16.08 -1.81
C ALA A 171 -18.80 -16.09 -0.88
N ILE A 172 -18.65 -15.63 0.35
CA ILE A 172 -19.77 -15.50 1.31
C ILE A 172 -20.80 -14.50 0.78
N GLY A 173 -20.37 -13.34 0.27
CA GLY A 173 -21.27 -12.33 -0.30
C GLY A 173 -22.10 -12.88 -1.46
N LEU A 174 -21.48 -13.66 -2.36
CA LEU A 174 -22.19 -14.29 -3.48
C LEU A 174 -23.14 -15.41 -3.05
N MET A 175 -22.79 -16.17 -1.99
CA MET A 175 -23.64 -17.27 -1.48
C MET A 175 -24.86 -16.74 -0.73
N PHE A 176 -24.74 -15.61 -0.03
CA PHE A 176 -25.81 -15.03 0.79
C PHE A 176 -26.50 -13.83 0.15
N ALA A 177 -26.08 -13.42 -1.07
CA ALA A 177 -26.78 -12.37 -1.82
C ALA A 177 -28.13 -12.92 -2.28
N SER A 178 -29.19 -12.65 -1.51
CA SER A 178 -30.56 -12.86 -1.98
C SER A 178 -30.85 -11.90 -3.11
N PRO A 179 -31.36 -12.36 -4.28
CA PRO A 179 -31.83 -11.46 -5.32
C PRO A 179 -33.04 -10.70 -4.77
N THR A 180 -32.89 -9.41 -4.48
CA THR A 180 -33.98 -8.46 -4.23
C THR A 180 -34.41 -7.86 -5.54
#